data_e637cdfb229d746d86324781400b005a
#
_entry.id   e637cdfb229d746d86324781400b005a
#
_cell.length_a   1.000
_cell.length_b   1.000
_cell.length_c   1.000
_cell.angle_alpha   90.00
_cell.angle_beta   90.00
_cell.angle_gamma   90.00
#
_symmetry.space_group_name_H-M   'P 1'
#
loop_
_entity.id
_entity.type
_entity.pdbx_description
1 polymer ?
#
loop_
_entity_poly.entity_id
_entity_poly.type
_entity_poly.pdbx_seq_one_letter_code
_entity_poly.pdbx_strand_id
1 'polypeptide(L)'
;MAYCHKQLFDAAKDLKKNGTNVAGITVWGVIEPNSWLHSQSNVGGGADGSKQCPLLFDGKYKAKPAYWAYVDATKLEPLIQDIVVAEQKGDTMSGTEYSFSDDDTQAAFIPTWDKDGLNVLVSVKDATINDTDEVTVYVDETNSAGDVTPVKKTVKRSEAQAVDGGYRATIKVPMTDLKVAKTIGMDVKVMNNDKAVSFNDLKEMQETSSKYYAKVLSSRAIEKATKATVKIDGEADSEWDKAVAIPLTINLGAKVTADAKVLWDDENLYVYATVKDPVLNKDGGEHISRIHSRYLSMRIMPRQSHMMTMISSTGSIMRMSILSMERNVSRKMYNLPQK
;
A
#
# COMPACT_ATOMS: atom_id res chain seq x y z
N MET A 1 12.13 6.20 -8.15
CA MET A 1 13.00 5.74 -9.27
C MET A 1 14.31 5.13 -8.79
N ALA A 2 15.12 5.77 -7.94
CA ALA A 2 16.41 5.23 -7.46
C ALA A 2 16.29 3.83 -6.84
N TYR A 3 15.27 3.58 -6.04
CA TYR A 3 15.02 2.25 -5.45
C TYR A 3 14.63 1.18 -6.49
N CYS A 4 13.97 1.55 -7.58
CA CYS A 4 13.74 0.60 -8.69
C CYS A 4 15.06 0.18 -9.34
N HIS A 5 16.01 1.11 -9.49
CA HIS A 5 17.36 0.80 -9.98
C HIS A 5 18.11 -0.10 -8.98
N LYS A 6 18.00 0.18 -7.67
CA LYS A 6 18.60 -0.66 -6.63
C LYS A 6 18.04 -2.08 -6.66
N GLN A 7 16.72 -2.24 -6.69
CA GLN A 7 16.07 -3.56 -6.74
C GLN A 7 16.48 -4.35 -8.00
N LEU A 8 16.57 -3.69 -9.17
CA LEU A 8 17.04 -4.31 -10.39
C LEU A 8 18.48 -4.79 -10.26
N PHE A 9 19.34 -3.97 -9.65
CA PHE A 9 20.75 -4.29 -9.46
C PHE A 9 20.95 -5.44 -8.47
N ASP A 10 20.21 -5.41 -7.37
CA ASP A 10 20.25 -6.48 -6.37
C ASP A 10 19.74 -7.81 -6.95
N ALA A 11 18.63 -7.79 -7.68
CA ALA A 11 18.13 -8.97 -8.38
C ALA A 11 19.14 -9.53 -9.40
N ALA A 12 19.83 -8.67 -10.14
CA ALA A 12 20.88 -9.09 -11.08
C ALA A 12 22.08 -9.73 -10.34
N LYS A 13 22.49 -9.18 -9.20
CA LYS A 13 23.55 -9.78 -8.35
C LYS A 13 23.15 -11.15 -7.82
N ASP A 14 21.91 -11.27 -7.34
CA ASP A 14 21.39 -12.53 -6.80
C ASP A 14 21.30 -13.61 -7.89
N LEU A 15 20.78 -13.27 -9.07
CA LEU A 15 20.76 -14.18 -10.20
C LEU A 15 22.17 -14.65 -10.57
N LYS A 16 23.14 -13.74 -10.62
CA LYS A 16 24.55 -14.09 -10.91
C LYS A 16 25.13 -14.98 -9.84
N LYS A 17 24.89 -14.69 -8.55
CA LYS A 17 25.31 -15.50 -7.41
C LYS A 17 24.76 -16.92 -7.47
N ASN A 18 23.52 -17.07 -7.99
CA ASN A 18 22.83 -18.34 -8.15
C ASN A 18 23.16 -19.06 -9.47
N GLY A 19 24.23 -18.65 -10.17
CA GLY A 19 24.75 -19.34 -11.36
C GLY A 19 24.13 -18.91 -12.69
N THR A 20 23.22 -17.93 -12.70
CA THR A 20 22.66 -17.38 -13.94
C THR A 20 23.73 -16.53 -14.64
N ASN A 21 23.89 -16.70 -15.96
CA ASN A 21 24.83 -15.93 -16.76
C ASN A 21 24.33 -14.49 -16.96
N VAL A 22 24.56 -13.63 -15.98
CA VAL A 22 24.28 -12.19 -16.06
C VAL A 22 25.59 -11.47 -16.38
N ALA A 23 25.72 -10.93 -17.59
CA ALA A 23 26.90 -10.20 -18.05
C ALA A 23 27.00 -8.79 -17.44
N GLY A 24 25.86 -8.10 -17.28
CA GLY A 24 25.81 -6.74 -16.73
C GLY A 24 24.45 -6.09 -16.90
N ILE A 25 24.37 -4.83 -16.48
CA ILE A 25 23.23 -3.95 -16.69
C ILE A 25 23.71 -2.76 -17.52
N THR A 26 23.04 -2.49 -18.62
CA THR A 26 23.35 -1.36 -19.49
C THR A 26 22.24 -0.31 -19.36
N VAL A 27 22.63 0.93 -19.04
CA VAL A 27 21.73 2.08 -19.05
C VAL A 27 21.88 2.79 -20.40
N TRP A 28 20.78 3.04 -21.09
CA TRP A 28 20.80 3.61 -22.43
C TRP A 28 20.91 5.13 -22.36
N GLY A 29 22.13 5.63 -22.29
CA GLY A 29 22.48 7.04 -22.23
C GLY A 29 23.16 7.43 -20.91
N VAL A 30 23.75 8.64 -20.91
CA VAL A 30 24.53 9.16 -19.79
C VAL A 30 23.78 10.28 -19.06
N ILE A 31 23.37 11.33 -19.78
CA ILE A 31 22.75 12.53 -19.21
C ILE A 31 21.32 12.74 -19.73
N GLU A 32 20.45 13.32 -18.90
CA GLU A 32 19.03 13.51 -19.16
C GLU A 32 18.69 14.13 -20.54
N PRO A 33 19.32 15.22 -20.98
CA PRO A 33 18.99 15.85 -22.26
C PRO A 33 19.21 14.95 -23.48
N ASN A 34 20.04 13.92 -23.36
CA ASN A 34 20.33 12.98 -24.44
C ASN A 34 19.33 11.81 -24.51
N SER A 35 18.43 11.70 -23.55
CA SER A 35 17.36 10.71 -23.59
C SER A 35 16.20 11.19 -24.45
N TRP A 36 15.77 10.36 -25.39
CA TRP A 36 14.56 10.64 -26.16
C TRP A 36 13.31 10.76 -25.27
N LEU A 37 13.27 10.08 -24.12
CA LEU A 37 12.19 10.18 -23.13
C LEU A 37 12.15 11.55 -22.46
N HIS A 38 13.26 12.27 -22.37
CA HIS A 38 13.30 13.60 -21.75
C HIS A 38 12.51 14.64 -22.53
N SER A 39 12.41 14.50 -23.85
CA SER A 39 11.65 15.39 -24.74
C SER A 39 10.18 14.97 -24.93
N GLN A 40 9.82 13.77 -24.50
CA GLN A 40 8.50 13.16 -24.73
C GLN A 40 7.64 13.23 -23.47
N SER A 41 6.94 14.36 -23.26
CA SER A 41 6.05 14.55 -22.11
C SER A 41 4.82 13.63 -22.11
N ASN A 42 4.44 13.06 -23.27
CA ASN A 42 3.26 12.22 -23.45
C ASN A 42 3.52 10.72 -23.32
N VAL A 43 4.78 10.29 -23.16
CA VAL A 43 5.16 8.89 -22.95
C VAL A 43 5.58 8.68 -21.49
N GLY A 44 4.62 8.42 -20.61
CA GLY A 44 4.84 8.16 -19.17
C GLY A 44 5.31 9.38 -18.37
N GLY A 45 5.19 10.59 -18.91
CA GLY A 45 5.36 11.85 -18.18
C GLY A 45 4.24 12.02 -17.15
N GLY A 46 4.47 12.84 -16.12
CA GLY A 46 3.43 13.18 -15.15
C GLY A 46 2.23 13.86 -15.83
N ALA A 47 1.06 13.73 -15.22
CA ALA A 47 -0.16 14.41 -15.69
C ALA A 47 -0.03 15.95 -15.73
N ASP A 48 1.00 16.47 -15.06
CA ASP A 48 1.39 17.88 -15.01
C ASP A 48 2.31 18.32 -16.15
N GLY A 49 2.61 17.43 -17.14
CA GLY A 49 3.52 17.70 -18.23
C GLY A 49 5.00 17.67 -17.85
N SER A 50 5.34 17.14 -16.66
CA SER A 50 6.72 17.02 -16.20
C SER A 50 7.53 16.11 -17.14
N LYS A 51 8.78 16.49 -17.38
CA LYS A 51 9.71 15.72 -18.19
C LYS A 51 10.13 14.46 -17.46
N GLN A 52 10.31 13.38 -18.21
CA GLN A 52 10.92 12.17 -17.67
C GLN A 52 12.42 12.39 -17.44
N CYS A 53 12.91 11.80 -16.35
CA CYS A 53 14.30 11.86 -15.95
C CYS A 53 14.87 10.45 -15.74
N PRO A 54 15.03 9.64 -16.82
CA PRO A 54 15.33 8.22 -16.71
C PRO A 54 16.80 7.88 -16.46
N LEU A 55 17.73 8.82 -16.72
CA LEU A 55 19.16 8.54 -16.72
C LEU A 55 19.83 8.81 -15.37
N LEU A 56 21.10 8.41 -15.26
CA LEU A 56 21.85 8.42 -13.99
C LEU A 56 22.44 9.80 -13.63
N PHE A 57 22.61 10.66 -14.63
CA PHE A 57 23.15 12.00 -14.44
C PHE A 57 22.17 13.05 -14.98
N ASP A 58 22.15 14.20 -14.33
CA ASP A 58 21.40 15.36 -14.81
C ASP A 58 22.09 16.04 -16.00
N GLY A 59 21.48 17.11 -16.54
CA GLY A 59 22.02 17.86 -17.67
C GLY A 59 23.34 18.63 -17.38
N LYS A 60 23.77 18.65 -16.11
CA LYS A 60 25.04 19.25 -15.66
C LYS A 60 26.08 18.20 -15.25
N TYR A 61 25.86 16.94 -15.63
CA TYR A 61 26.69 15.78 -15.27
C TYR A 61 26.73 15.49 -13.75
N LYS A 62 25.81 16.02 -12.97
CA LYS A 62 25.70 15.70 -11.54
C LYS A 62 25.05 14.34 -11.38
N ALA A 63 25.66 13.47 -10.56
CA ALA A 63 25.12 12.17 -10.22
C ALA A 63 23.76 12.30 -9.50
N LYS A 64 22.75 11.60 -9.99
CA LYS A 64 21.42 11.52 -9.41
C LYS A 64 21.33 10.36 -8.39
N PRO A 65 20.28 10.30 -7.57
CA PRO A 65 20.07 9.16 -6.67
C PRO A 65 20.09 7.81 -7.38
N ALA A 66 19.63 7.73 -8.64
CA ALA A 66 19.70 6.50 -9.44
C ALA A 66 21.12 6.00 -9.71
N TYR A 67 22.10 6.89 -9.82
CA TYR A 67 23.52 6.52 -9.93
C TYR A 67 24.02 5.83 -8.64
N TRP A 68 23.66 6.41 -7.50
CA TRP A 68 24.09 5.87 -6.20
C TRP A 68 23.48 4.51 -5.92
N ALA A 69 22.31 4.19 -6.50
CA ALA A 69 21.71 2.87 -6.40
C ALA A 69 22.62 1.73 -6.92
N TYR A 70 23.50 2.02 -7.86
CA TYR A 70 24.46 1.07 -8.43
C TYR A 70 25.82 1.10 -7.75
N VAL A 71 26.28 2.29 -7.35
CA VAL A 71 27.65 2.51 -6.93
C VAL A 71 27.80 2.44 -5.39
N ASP A 72 26.85 3.05 -4.68
CA ASP A 72 26.85 3.10 -3.22
C ASP A 72 25.44 3.37 -2.71
N ALA A 73 24.70 2.32 -2.45
CA ALA A 73 23.31 2.41 -2.02
C ALA A 73 23.12 3.04 -0.62
N THR A 74 24.19 3.18 0.19
CA THR A 74 24.13 3.86 1.49
C THR A 74 23.91 5.38 1.36
N LYS A 75 24.15 5.93 0.16
CA LYS A 75 23.90 7.32 -0.16
C LYS A 75 22.45 7.62 -0.61
N LEU A 76 21.61 6.59 -0.67
CA LEU A 76 20.20 6.81 -0.95
C LEU A 76 19.51 7.37 0.30
N GLU A 77 18.64 8.35 0.05
CA GLU A 77 17.68 8.75 1.10
C GLU A 77 16.73 7.58 1.40
N PRO A 78 16.34 7.36 2.64
CA PRO A 78 15.37 6.32 2.98
C PRO A 78 14.10 6.40 2.13
N LEU A 79 13.60 5.25 1.72
CA LEU A 79 12.30 5.19 1.04
C LEU A 79 11.21 5.45 2.06
N ILE A 80 10.39 6.45 1.81
CA ILE A 80 9.21 6.68 2.63
C ILE A 80 8.15 5.65 2.23
N GLN A 81 7.77 4.81 3.17
CA GLN A 81 6.73 3.80 2.96
C GLN A 81 5.35 4.43 3.11
N ASP A 82 4.43 4.05 2.22
CA ASP A 82 3.00 4.33 2.38
C ASP A 82 2.35 3.13 3.09
N ILE A 83 1.72 3.37 4.23
CA ILE A 83 1.00 2.35 5.00
C ILE A 83 -0.45 2.76 5.22
N VAL A 84 -1.29 1.77 5.45
CA VAL A 84 -2.72 1.97 5.73
C VAL A 84 -3.02 1.51 7.14
N VAL A 85 -3.75 2.34 7.88
CA VAL A 85 -4.19 2.07 9.25
C VAL A 85 -5.70 1.92 9.25
N ALA A 86 -6.18 0.73 9.61
CA ALA A 86 -7.60 0.42 9.60
C ALA A 86 -8.30 0.89 10.90
N GLU A 87 -9.55 1.34 10.76
CA GLU A 87 -10.41 1.59 11.92
C GLU A 87 -10.61 0.30 12.72
N GLN A 88 -10.44 0.37 14.03
CA GLN A 88 -10.63 -0.75 14.94
C GLN A 88 -12.11 -0.92 15.26
N LYS A 89 -12.63 -2.14 15.09
CA LYS A 89 -13.96 -2.55 15.53
C LYS A 89 -13.85 -3.48 16.74
N GLY A 90 -14.37 -3.04 17.87
CA GLY A 90 -14.27 -3.79 19.13
C GLY A 90 -12.84 -3.85 19.67
N ASP A 91 -12.55 -4.88 20.46
CA ASP A 91 -11.30 -5.00 21.21
C ASP A 91 -10.16 -5.67 20.40
N THR A 92 -10.48 -6.23 19.23
CA THR A 92 -9.48 -6.93 18.42
C THR A 92 -8.79 -5.96 17.45
N MET A 93 -7.48 -5.86 17.55
CA MET A 93 -6.66 -5.14 16.57
C MET A 93 -6.54 -5.97 15.29
N SER A 94 -7.33 -5.63 14.29
CA SER A 94 -7.36 -6.27 12.99
C SER A 94 -6.94 -5.29 11.92
N GLY A 95 -5.74 -5.46 11.37
CA GLY A 95 -5.14 -4.56 10.38
C GLY A 95 -4.07 -5.25 9.58
N THR A 96 -3.41 -4.49 8.70
CA THR A 96 -2.24 -4.96 7.97
C THR A 96 -1.05 -5.02 8.91
N GLU A 97 -0.33 -6.13 8.92
CA GLU A 97 0.93 -6.27 9.64
C GLU A 97 2.08 -5.74 8.78
N TYR A 98 2.92 -4.93 9.39
CA TYR A 98 4.15 -4.40 8.82
C TYR A 98 5.34 -4.91 9.63
N SER A 99 6.42 -5.29 8.96
CA SER A 99 7.61 -5.85 9.61
C SER A 99 8.87 -5.08 9.24
N PHE A 100 9.82 -5.09 10.16
CA PHE A 100 11.15 -4.54 9.97
C PHE A 100 12.15 -5.32 10.82
N SER A 101 13.41 -5.31 10.42
CA SER A 101 14.45 -6.08 11.11
C SER A 101 15.83 -5.56 10.77
N ASP A 102 16.79 -5.88 11.63
CA ASP A 102 18.19 -5.95 11.32
C ASP A 102 18.71 -7.38 11.55
N ASP A 103 20.03 -7.54 11.71
CA ASP A 103 20.66 -8.86 11.94
C ASP A 103 20.27 -9.49 13.29
N ASP A 104 19.99 -8.66 14.30
CA ASP A 104 19.76 -9.08 15.68
C ASP A 104 18.31 -8.95 16.15
N THR A 105 17.53 -8.08 15.52
CA THR A 105 16.17 -7.71 15.95
C THR A 105 15.17 -7.96 14.84
N GLN A 106 14.06 -8.65 15.16
CA GLN A 106 12.90 -8.79 14.26
C GLN A 106 11.69 -8.22 14.97
N ALA A 107 11.05 -7.25 14.33
CA ALA A 107 9.83 -6.64 14.83
C ALA A 107 8.72 -6.60 13.76
N ALA A 108 7.49 -6.72 14.21
CA ALA A 108 6.31 -6.51 13.38
C ALA A 108 5.28 -5.69 14.16
N PHE A 109 4.47 -4.91 13.46
CA PHE A 109 3.43 -4.12 14.11
C PHE A 109 2.14 -4.10 13.29
N ILE A 110 1.03 -4.03 14.02
CA ILE A 110 -0.32 -3.86 13.46
C ILE A 110 -0.86 -2.54 13.98
N PRO A 111 -0.94 -1.49 13.15
CA PRO A 111 -1.54 -0.22 13.52
C PRO A 111 -3.04 -0.25 13.22
N THR A 112 -3.84 0.24 14.15
CA THR A 112 -5.27 0.48 14.00
C THR A 112 -5.62 1.85 14.60
N TRP A 113 -6.79 2.40 14.31
CA TRP A 113 -7.25 3.64 14.89
C TRP A 113 -8.70 3.54 15.37
N ASP A 114 -9.04 4.31 16.39
CA ASP A 114 -10.37 4.49 16.91
C ASP A 114 -10.67 5.98 17.16
N LYS A 115 -11.82 6.28 17.76
CA LYS A 115 -12.22 7.67 18.10
C LYS A 115 -11.26 8.37 19.07
N ASP A 116 -10.43 7.63 19.79
CA ASP A 116 -9.53 8.15 20.82
C ASP A 116 -8.08 8.24 20.35
N GLY A 117 -7.75 7.71 19.15
CA GLY A 117 -6.44 7.85 18.54
C GLY A 117 -5.92 6.61 17.83
N LEU A 118 -4.60 6.54 17.73
CA LEU A 118 -3.86 5.46 17.08
C LEU A 118 -3.52 4.37 18.12
N ASN A 119 -3.81 3.13 17.77
CA ASN A 119 -3.43 1.94 18.55
C ASN A 119 -2.42 1.13 17.74
N VAL A 120 -1.29 0.78 18.35
CA VAL A 120 -0.22 0.02 17.68
C VAL A 120 0.14 -1.19 18.53
N LEU A 121 -0.09 -2.38 17.99
CA LEU A 121 0.40 -3.63 18.57
C LEU A 121 1.75 -3.97 17.95
N VAL A 122 2.80 -3.96 18.73
CA VAL A 122 4.16 -4.29 18.28
C VAL A 122 4.57 -5.63 18.87
N SER A 123 5.01 -6.54 18.02
CA SER A 123 5.58 -7.84 18.39
C SER A 123 7.08 -7.81 18.10
N VAL A 124 7.89 -8.10 19.10
CA VAL A 124 9.35 -8.15 18.99
C VAL A 124 9.82 -9.57 19.31
N LYS A 125 10.60 -10.15 18.39
CA LYS A 125 11.33 -11.39 18.65
C LYS A 125 12.65 -11.03 19.32
N ASP A 126 12.78 -11.45 20.54
CA ASP A 126 13.95 -11.20 21.37
C ASP A 126 13.99 -12.24 22.49
N ALA A 127 15.02 -13.09 22.48
CA ALA A 127 15.20 -14.15 23.45
C ALA A 127 15.89 -13.67 24.75
N THR A 128 16.48 -12.48 24.73
CA THR A 128 17.19 -11.90 25.89
C THR A 128 16.36 -10.79 26.52
N ILE A 129 16.39 -10.70 27.84
CA ILE A 129 15.69 -9.64 28.58
C ILE A 129 16.73 -8.62 29.02
N ASN A 130 16.54 -7.37 28.56
CA ASN A 130 17.37 -6.25 28.97
C ASN A 130 16.47 -5.10 29.49
N ASP A 131 16.90 -4.42 30.53
CA ASP A 131 16.14 -3.29 31.12
C ASP A 131 16.06 -2.07 30.19
N THR A 132 16.94 -1.99 29.18
CA THR A 132 16.95 -0.93 28.17
C THR A 132 16.03 -1.21 26.97
N ASP A 133 15.48 -2.44 26.90
CA ASP A 133 14.60 -2.81 25.78
C ASP A 133 13.27 -2.09 25.87
N GLU A 134 12.90 -1.43 24.77
CA GLU A 134 11.67 -0.66 24.69
C GLU A 134 11.18 -0.50 23.25
N VAL A 135 9.92 -0.18 23.11
CA VAL A 135 9.30 0.19 21.84
C VAL A 135 8.78 1.61 21.94
N THR A 136 9.11 2.44 20.96
CA THR A 136 8.58 3.81 20.85
C THR A 136 7.85 3.98 19.52
N VAL A 137 6.64 4.53 19.59
CA VAL A 137 5.87 5.00 18.43
C VAL A 137 5.94 6.51 18.37
N TYR A 138 6.33 7.05 17.22
CA TYR A 138 6.42 8.47 16.92
C TYR A 138 5.32 8.83 15.92
N VAL A 139 4.65 9.97 16.13
CA VAL A 139 3.57 10.46 15.26
C VAL A 139 3.73 11.93 14.97
N ASP A 140 3.67 12.29 13.69
CA ASP A 140 3.43 13.63 13.21
C ASP A 140 1.98 13.72 12.69
N GLU A 141 1.10 14.33 13.44
CA GLU A 141 -0.33 14.42 13.15
C GLU A 141 -0.65 15.20 11.86
N THR A 142 0.29 16.00 11.40
CA THR A 142 0.16 16.88 10.23
C THR A 142 0.77 16.29 8.97
N ASN A 143 1.59 15.25 9.12
CA ASN A 143 2.41 14.69 8.04
C ASN A 143 3.25 15.79 7.35
N SER A 144 3.90 16.64 8.15
CA SER A 144 4.68 17.77 7.66
C SER A 144 5.92 17.35 6.86
N ALA A 145 6.42 16.13 7.10
CA ALA A 145 7.64 15.58 6.52
C ALA A 145 8.85 16.53 6.68
N GLY A 146 8.96 17.17 7.84
CA GLY A 146 9.98 18.16 8.14
C GLY A 146 10.32 18.21 9.63
N ASP A 147 10.92 19.31 10.05
CA ASP A 147 11.26 19.53 11.45
C ASP A 147 9.98 19.66 12.29
N VAL A 148 9.87 18.81 13.29
CA VAL A 148 8.68 18.72 14.15
C VAL A 148 9.08 18.13 15.50
N THR A 149 8.34 18.52 16.56
CA THR A 149 8.35 17.77 17.81
C THR A 149 7.22 16.76 17.75
N PRO A 150 7.50 15.47 17.57
CA PRO A 150 6.47 14.47 17.40
C PRO A 150 5.74 14.16 18.71
N VAL A 151 4.51 13.71 18.61
CA VAL A 151 3.89 12.96 19.70
C VAL A 151 4.56 11.60 19.78
N LYS A 152 5.05 11.21 20.96
CA LYS A 152 5.67 9.90 21.15
C LYS A 152 5.11 9.17 22.36
N LYS A 153 5.07 7.85 22.25
CA LYS A 153 4.73 6.94 23.34
C LYS A 153 5.72 5.78 23.36
N THR A 154 6.26 5.52 24.53
CA THR A 154 7.21 4.43 24.77
C THR A 154 6.59 3.42 25.74
N VAL A 155 6.82 2.14 25.48
CA VAL A 155 6.52 1.03 26.39
C VAL A 155 7.81 0.25 26.58
N LYS A 156 8.27 0.12 27.82
CA LYS A 156 9.41 -0.71 28.19
C LYS A 156 9.04 -2.18 28.12
N ARG A 157 10.01 -3.03 27.86
CA ARG A 157 9.81 -4.48 27.87
C ARG A 157 9.19 -4.99 29.16
N SER A 158 9.59 -4.44 30.31
CA SER A 158 9.05 -4.78 31.63
C SER A 158 7.56 -4.49 31.79
N GLU A 159 7.00 -3.58 30.97
CA GLU A 159 5.59 -3.20 30.92
C GLU A 159 4.82 -3.94 29.83
N ALA A 160 5.52 -4.63 28.95
CA ALA A 160 4.97 -5.35 27.81
C ALA A 160 4.55 -6.78 28.17
N GLN A 161 3.70 -7.39 27.38
CA GLN A 161 3.29 -8.78 27.53
C GLN A 161 4.42 -9.71 27.06
N ALA A 162 4.96 -10.53 27.94
CA ALA A 162 5.90 -11.58 27.56
C ALA A 162 5.20 -12.66 26.72
N VAL A 163 5.86 -13.08 25.63
CA VAL A 163 5.42 -14.19 24.76
C VAL A 163 6.60 -15.10 24.49
N ASP A 164 6.34 -16.29 23.93
CA ASP A 164 7.40 -17.21 23.57
C ASP A 164 8.36 -16.58 22.54
N GLY A 165 9.64 -16.54 22.88
CA GLY A 165 10.71 -15.96 22.05
C GLY A 165 10.67 -14.42 21.93
N GLY A 166 9.97 -13.69 22.85
CA GLY A 166 9.96 -12.24 22.79
C GLY A 166 8.89 -11.56 23.63
N TYR A 167 8.35 -10.45 23.12
CA TYR A 167 7.31 -9.69 23.82
C TYR A 167 6.37 -8.96 22.85
N ARG A 168 5.21 -8.53 23.39
CA ARG A 168 4.23 -7.67 22.69
C ARG A 168 3.96 -6.42 23.49
N ALA A 169 4.10 -5.27 22.84
CA ALA A 169 3.75 -3.97 23.39
C ALA A 169 2.47 -3.43 22.70
N THR A 170 1.47 -3.06 23.49
CA THR A 170 0.30 -2.34 22.98
C THR A 170 0.46 -0.86 23.33
N ILE A 171 0.51 -0.02 22.32
CA ILE A 171 0.81 1.41 22.46
C ILE A 171 -0.38 2.20 21.93
N LYS A 172 -0.93 3.07 22.77
CA LYS A 172 -1.99 4.01 22.38
C LYS A 172 -1.43 5.42 22.32
N VAL A 173 -1.54 6.05 21.15
CA VAL A 173 -1.20 7.47 20.93
C VAL A 173 -2.50 8.25 20.82
N PRO A 174 -2.89 9.03 21.84
CA PRO A 174 -4.11 9.82 21.81
C PRO A 174 -4.10 10.85 20.69
N MET A 175 -5.17 10.90 19.91
CA MET A 175 -5.36 11.85 18.81
C MET A 175 -6.83 12.23 18.70
N THR A 176 -7.14 13.51 18.48
CA THR A 176 -8.52 14.01 18.47
C THR A 176 -9.13 14.21 17.08
N ASP A 177 -8.33 14.23 16.02
CA ASP A 177 -8.77 14.49 14.63
C ASP A 177 -8.48 13.32 13.70
N LEU A 178 -8.41 12.10 14.22
CA LEU A 178 -8.24 10.91 13.39
C LEU A 178 -9.60 10.50 12.80
N LYS A 179 -9.67 10.38 11.49
CA LYS A 179 -10.86 10.06 10.71
C LYS A 179 -10.47 9.38 9.41
N VAL A 180 -11.41 8.75 8.75
CA VAL A 180 -11.17 8.12 7.43
C VAL A 180 -10.55 9.13 6.45
N ALA A 181 -9.54 8.69 5.72
CA ALA A 181 -8.75 9.47 4.76
C ALA A 181 -7.86 10.60 5.37
N LYS A 182 -7.66 10.60 6.70
CA LYS A 182 -6.63 11.43 7.33
C LYS A 182 -5.24 10.86 7.01
N THR A 183 -4.31 11.73 6.67
CA THR A 183 -2.90 11.37 6.51
C THR A 183 -2.10 11.89 7.69
N ILE A 184 -1.25 11.04 8.25
CA ILE A 184 -0.29 11.37 9.32
C ILE A 184 1.08 10.79 8.97
N GLY A 185 2.14 11.26 9.64
CA GLY A 185 3.44 10.61 9.64
C GLY A 185 3.59 9.69 10.85
N MET A 186 4.19 8.52 10.70
CA MET A 186 4.46 7.61 11.81
C MET A 186 5.78 6.87 11.63
N ASP A 187 6.48 6.64 12.74
CA ASP A 187 7.56 5.66 12.77
C ASP A 187 7.49 4.79 14.04
N VAL A 188 8.05 3.60 13.95
CA VAL A 188 8.16 2.66 15.07
C VAL A 188 9.64 2.34 15.27
N LYS A 189 10.14 2.57 16.48
CA LYS A 189 11.51 2.25 16.87
C LYS A 189 11.52 1.23 18.00
N VAL A 190 12.32 0.20 17.86
CA VAL A 190 12.64 -0.79 18.88
C VAL A 190 14.06 -0.56 19.34
N MET A 191 14.28 -0.44 20.64
CA MET A 191 15.58 -0.58 21.27
C MET A 191 15.72 -2.02 21.74
N ASN A 192 16.76 -2.69 21.31
CA ASN A 192 17.12 -4.04 21.71
C ASN A 192 18.63 -4.11 22.01
N ASN A 193 18.99 -4.42 23.24
CA ASN A 193 20.40 -4.48 23.68
C ASN A 193 21.20 -3.22 23.29
N ASP A 194 20.66 -2.03 23.56
CA ASP A 194 21.23 -0.71 23.25
C ASP A 194 21.40 -0.42 21.74
N LYS A 195 20.82 -1.24 20.86
CA LYS A 195 20.73 -0.98 19.43
C LYS A 195 19.33 -0.53 19.04
N ALA A 196 19.25 0.49 18.20
CA ALA A 196 17.99 0.98 17.65
C ALA A 196 17.70 0.35 16.30
N VAL A 197 16.48 -0.15 16.12
CA VAL A 197 15.96 -0.58 14.83
C VAL A 197 14.66 0.16 14.56
N SER A 198 14.55 0.82 13.43
CA SER A 198 13.39 1.65 13.08
C SER A 198 12.70 1.13 11.81
N PHE A 199 11.40 1.34 11.75
CA PHE A 199 10.60 0.89 10.61
C PHE A 199 10.93 1.68 9.33
N ASN A 200 11.01 3.00 9.42
CA ASN A 200 11.23 3.83 8.24
C ASN A 200 12.37 4.84 8.39
N ASP A 201 12.51 5.48 9.56
CA ASP A 201 13.58 6.46 9.76
C ASP A 201 14.90 5.78 10.16
N LEU A 202 15.66 5.43 9.13
CA LEU A 202 17.03 4.86 9.29
C LEU A 202 18.10 5.92 9.54
N LYS A 203 17.72 7.19 9.70
CA LYS A 203 18.64 8.30 10.01
C LYS A 203 18.59 8.70 11.48
N GLU A 204 17.76 8.05 12.27
CA GLU A 204 17.59 8.29 13.70
C GLU A 204 17.21 9.74 14.05
N MET A 205 16.39 10.37 13.19
CA MET A 205 15.95 11.75 13.36
C MET A 205 14.57 11.86 14.02
N GLN A 206 14.00 10.76 14.49
CA GLN A 206 12.62 10.68 14.99
C GLN A 206 12.27 11.72 16.04
N GLU A 207 13.23 12.14 16.85
CA GLU A 207 12.99 13.11 17.93
C GLU A 207 12.81 14.55 17.44
N THR A 208 13.32 14.88 16.28
CA THR A 208 13.42 16.27 15.80
C THR A 208 12.81 16.50 14.42
N SER A 209 12.60 15.46 13.66
CA SER A 209 12.09 15.56 12.29
C SER A 209 11.27 14.36 11.89
N SER A 210 10.14 14.59 11.23
CA SER A 210 9.29 13.57 10.62
C SER A 210 9.62 13.32 9.14
N LYS A 211 10.73 13.85 8.64
CA LYS A 211 11.13 13.75 7.23
C LYS A 211 11.15 12.33 6.71
N TYR A 212 11.52 11.38 7.56
CA TYR A 212 11.66 9.97 7.21
C TYR A 212 10.58 9.08 7.86
N TYR A 213 9.50 9.64 8.36
CA TYR A 213 8.38 8.85 8.84
C TYR A 213 7.64 8.21 7.68
N ALA A 214 7.11 7.02 7.89
CA ALA A 214 6.16 6.42 6.97
C ALA A 214 4.93 7.32 6.86
N LYS A 215 4.41 7.44 5.64
CA LYS A 215 3.15 8.13 5.38
C LYS A 215 1.99 7.18 5.63
N VAL A 216 1.14 7.54 6.56
CA VAL A 216 0.03 6.72 7.04
C VAL A 216 -1.29 7.28 6.55
N LEU A 217 -2.09 6.45 5.89
CA LEU A 217 -3.45 6.78 5.50
C LEU A 217 -4.44 6.01 6.39
N SER A 218 -5.27 6.71 7.13
CA SER A 218 -6.36 6.10 7.89
C SER A 218 -7.49 5.63 6.96
N SER A 219 -7.91 4.39 7.14
CA SER A 219 -8.97 3.75 6.36
C SER A 219 -10.12 3.29 7.25
N ARG A 220 -11.22 2.90 6.64
CA ARG A 220 -12.29 2.16 7.34
C ARG A 220 -11.75 0.82 7.85
N ALA A 221 -12.50 0.21 8.79
CA ALA A 221 -12.20 -1.12 9.28
C ALA A 221 -12.11 -2.15 8.14
N ILE A 222 -11.17 -3.08 8.29
CA ILE A 222 -11.04 -4.19 7.36
C ILE A 222 -12.17 -5.18 7.63
N GLU A 223 -13.02 -5.39 6.65
CA GLU A 223 -14.08 -6.39 6.67
C GLU A 223 -13.57 -7.68 6.05
N LYS A 224 -13.85 -8.81 6.71
CA LYS A 224 -13.56 -10.13 6.14
C LYS A 224 -14.64 -10.51 5.15
N ALA A 225 -14.27 -10.80 3.91
CA ALA A 225 -15.22 -11.35 2.95
C ALA A 225 -15.66 -12.76 3.40
N THR A 226 -16.97 -13.01 3.33
CA THR A 226 -17.57 -14.30 3.71
C THR A 226 -17.34 -15.31 2.61
N LYS A 227 -17.06 -16.58 2.96
CA LYS A 227 -16.98 -17.68 2.01
C LYS A 227 -18.39 -18.13 1.63
N ALA A 228 -18.75 -17.99 0.37
CA ALA A 228 -19.99 -18.47 -0.22
C ALA A 228 -19.88 -18.51 -1.74
N THR A 229 -20.55 -19.48 -2.37
CA THR A 229 -20.64 -19.59 -3.83
C THR A 229 -21.97 -18.98 -4.29
N VAL A 230 -21.94 -18.15 -5.31
CA VAL A 230 -23.12 -17.52 -5.92
C VAL A 230 -23.22 -17.87 -7.40
N LYS A 231 -24.43 -17.88 -7.92
CA LYS A 231 -24.66 -18.00 -9.36
C LYS A 231 -24.48 -16.65 -10.04
N ILE A 232 -23.93 -16.69 -11.25
CA ILE A 232 -23.76 -15.52 -12.09
C ILE A 232 -24.80 -15.57 -13.22
N ASP A 233 -26.05 -15.35 -12.87
CA ASP A 233 -27.20 -15.42 -13.80
C ASP A 233 -27.93 -14.08 -14.00
N GLY A 234 -27.51 -13.04 -13.29
CA GLY A 234 -28.11 -11.69 -13.35
C GLY A 234 -29.06 -11.38 -12.20
N GLU A 235 -29.37 -12.36 -11.37
CA GLU A 235 -30.19 -12.19 -10.19
C GLU A 235 -29.31 -12.16 -8.92
N ALA A 236 -29.78 -11.49 -7.87
CA ALA A 236 -29.06 -11.46 -6.61
C ALA A 236 -29.46 -12.66 -5.73
N ASP A 237 -28.55 -13.59 -5.54
CA ASP A 237 -28.72 -14.70 -4.61
C ASP A 237 -28.83 -14.23 -3.15
N SER A 238 -29.55 -14.98 -2.30
CA SER A 238 -29.64 -14.73 -0.87
C SER A 238 -28.27 -14.84 -0.15
N GLU A 239 -27.29 -15.51 -0.76
CA GLU A 239 -25.91 -15.58 -0.24
C GLU A 239 -25.28 -14.18 -0.06
N TRP A 240 -25.68 -13.19 -0.87
CA TRP A 240 -25.25 -11.81 -0.76
C TRP A 240 -25.68 -11.12 0.53
N ASP A 241 -26.68 -11.65 1.25
CA ASP A 241 -27.10 -11.12 2.55
C ASP A 241 -26.07 -11.38 3.65
N LYS A 242 -25.18 -12.35 3.44
CA LYS A 242 -24.06 -12.68 4.33
C LYS A 242 -22.87 -11.72 4.18
N ALA A 243 -22.83 -10.95 3.12
CA ALA A 243 -21.73 -10.01 2.85
C ALA A 243 -22.03 -8.62 3.38
N VAL A 244 -21.03 -8.00 4.00
CA VAL A 244 -21.09 -6.61 4.43
C VAL A 244 -21.11 -5.68 3.21
N ALA A 245 -22.04 -4.73 3.20
CA ALA A 245 -22.06 -3.70 2.17
C ALA A 245 -20.99 -2.65 2.46
N ILE A 246 -20.09 -2.45 1.51
CA ILE A 246 -19.01 -1.46 1.55
C ILE A 246 -19.44 -0.24 0.75
N PRO A 247 -19.76 0.89 1.38
CA PRO A 247 -20.15 2.08 0.64
C PRO A 247 -18.96 2.63 -0.15
N LEU A 248 -19.17 2.87 -1.43
CA LEU A 248 -18.20 3.46 -2.34
C LEU A 248 -18.44 4.97 -2.41
N THR A 249 -17.50 5.74 -1.88
CA THR A 249 -17.58 7.20 -1.97
C THR A 249 -17.01 7.64 -3.31
N ILE A 250 -17.89 8.01 -4.23
CA ILE A 250 -17.50 8.56 -5.53
C ILE A 250 -17.54 10.08 -5.41
N ASN A 251 -16.38 10.72 -5.36
CA ASN A 251 -16.28 12.17 -5.24
C ASN A 251 -16.22 12.84 -6.63
N LEU A 252 -17.30 12.73 -7.39
CA LEU A 252 -17.37 13.30 -8.75
C LEU A 252 -18.41 14.42 -8.90
N GLY A 253 -18.89 15.00 -7.78
CA GLY A 253 -19.94 16.03 -7.83
C GLY A 253 -21.30 15.52 -8.32
N ALA A 254 -21.43 14.25 -8.60
CA ALA A 254 -22.64 13.62 -9.07
C ALA A 254 -23.47 13.06 -7.89
N LYS A 255 -24.79 13.07 -8.04
CA LYS A 255 -25.72 12.44 -7.09
C LYS A 255 -25.73 10.90 -7.22
N VAL A 256 -24.57 10.31 -7.48
CA VAL A 256 -24.40 8.87 -7.64
C VAL A 256 -23.91 8.27 -6.33
N THR A 257 -24.59 7.24 -5.87
CA THR A 257 -24.12 6.43 -4.72
C THR A 257 -23.92 4.99 -5.16
N ALA A 258 -22.97 4.32 -4.57
CA ALA A 258 -22.70 2.91 -4.84
C ALA A 258 -22.29 2.17 -3.58
N ASP A 259 -22.67 0.90 -3.52
CA ASP A 259 -22.23 -0.04 -2.50
C ASP A 259 -21.65 -1.28 -3.21
N ALA A 260 -20.63 -1.88 -2.63
CA ALA A 260 -20.09 -3.16 -3.08
C ALA A 260 -20.17 -4.20 -1.97
N LYS A 261 -20.45 -5.44 -2.34
CA LYS A 261 -20.36 -6.62 -1.48
C LYS A 261 -19.36 -7.59 -2.08
N VAL A 262 -18.63 -8.32 -1.22
CA VAL A 262 -17.59 -9.26 -1.66
C VAL A 262 -17.83 -10.61 -0.99
N LEU A 263 -17.85 -11.65 -1.80
CA LEU A 263 -17.85 -13.05 -1.38
C LEU A 263 -16.72 -13.79 -2.08
N TRP A 264 -16.35 -14.94 -1.59
CA TRP A 264 -15.33 -15.79 -2.22
C TRP A 264 -15.61 -17.27 -1.98
N ASP A 265 -15.12 -18.10 -2.88
CA ASP A 265 -15.00 -19.55 -2.69
C ASP A 265 -13.58 -20.01 -3.02
N ASP A 266 -13.37 -21.33 -3.11
CA ASP A 266 -12.04 -21.88 -3.34
C ASP A 266 -11.49 -21.57 -4.75
N GLU A 267 -12.36 -21.15 -5.68
CA GLU A 267 -12.02 -20.90 -7.08
C GLU A 267 -12.17 -19.43 -7.48
N ASN A 268 -13.11 -18.69 -6.84
CA ASN A 268 -13.54 -17.38 -7.33
C ASN A 268 -13.62 -16.33 -6.22
N LEU A 269 -13.41 -15.07 -6.61
CA LEU A 269 -13.79 -13.87 -5.88
C LEU A 269 -15.02 -13.26 -6.57
N TYR A 270 -16.09 -13.08 -5.82
CA TYR A 270 -17.34 -12.51 -6.30
C TYR A 270 -17.49 -11.08 -5.80
N VAL A 271 -17.85 -10.16 -6.69
CA VAL A 271 -18.13 -8.76 -6.33
C VAL A 271 -19.53 -8.40 -6.86
N TYR A 272 -20.38 -7.96 -5.96
CA TYR A 272 -21.69 -7.42 -6.26
C TYR A 272 -21.70 -5.93 -5.96
N ALA A 273 -21.98 -5.10 -6.97
CA ALA A 273 -22.04 -3.66 -6.81
C ALA A 273 -23.45 -3.15 -7.15
N THR A 274 -24.02 -2.35 -6.25
CA THR A 274 -25.25 -1.61 -6.48
C THR A 274 -24.90 -0.15 -6.71
N VAL A 275 -25.28 0.38 -7.86
CA VAL A 275 -25.08 1.79 -8.21
C VAL A 275 -26.42 2.47 -8.35
N LYS A 276 -26.63 3.54 -7.59
CA LYS A 276 -27.82 4.42 -7.71
C LYS A 276 -27.41 5.66 -8.50
N ASP A 277 -27.73 5.68 -9.76
CA ASP A 277 -27.49 6.79 -10.68
C ASP A 277 -28.83 7.33 -11.17
N PRO A 278 -29.15 8.62 -10.97
CA PRO A 278 -30.38 9.23 -11.46
C PRO A 278 -30.46 9.34 -12.99
N VAL A 279 -29.32 9.20 -13.68
CA VAL A 279 -29.21 9.31 -15.13
C VAL A 279 -28.46 8.11 -15.71
N LEU A 280 -29.22 7.18 -16.30
CA LEU A 280 -28.64 6.06 -17.03
C LEU A 280 -28.41 6.47 -18.49
N ASN A 281 -27.18 6.71 -18.88
CA ASN A 281 -26.81 6.98 -20.26
C ASN A 281 -26.30 5.71 -20.95
N LYS A 282 -27.08 5.24 -21.94
CA LYS A 282 -26.76 4.07 -22.77
C LYS A 282 -25.99 4.44 -24.05
N ASP A 283 -26.05 5.72 -24.47
CA ASP A 283 -25.68 6.17 -25.81
C ASP A 283 -24.34 6.92 -25.88
N GLY A 284 -23.52 6.82 -24.84
CA GLY A 284 -22.17 7.42 -24.83
C GLY A 284 -21.31 6.83 -25.95
N GLY A 285 -20.95 7.64 -26.96
CA GLY A 285 -20.23 7.26 -28.17
C GLY A 285 -18.80 6.78 -27.96
N GLU A 286 -18.19 7.08 -26.80
CA GLU A 286 -16.86 6.59 -26.42
C GLU A 286 -16.91 5.79 -25.11
N HIS A 287 -16.06 4.77 -25.00
CA HIS A 287 -15.97 3.92 -23.80
C HIS A 287 -15.72 4.69 -22.51
N ILE A 288 -15.28 5.94 -22.57
CA ILE A 288 -15.00 6.82 -21.44
C ILE A 288 -16.26 7.48 -20.87
N SER A 289 -17.33 7.63 -21.66
CA SER A 289 -18.58 8.27 -21.24
C SER A 289 -19.68 7.30 -20.78
N ARG A 290 -19.43 6.00 -20.88
CA ARG A 290 -20.29 4.96 -20.27
C ARG A 290 -19.98 4.83 -18.79
N ILE A 291 -20.91 4.31 -17.99
CA ILE A 291 -20.68 4.05 -16.56
C ILE A 291 -19.40 3.22 -16.44
N HIS A 292 -18.29 3.89 -16.17
CA HIS A 292 -17.08 3.23 -15.79
C HIS A 292 -17.16 3.05 -14.28
N SER A 293 -17.39 1.84 -13.84
CA SER A 293 -16.96 1.44 -12.52
C SER A 293 -15.43 1.60 -12.49
N ARG A 294 -14.98 2.80 -12.12
CA ARG A 294 -13.56 3.03 -11.90
C ARG A 294 -13.14 2.12 -10.76
N TYR A 295 -12.28 1.20 -11.10
CA TYR A 295 -11.69 0.24 -10.20
C TYR A 295 -11.20 0.90 -8.92
N LEU A 296 -11.75 0.47 -7.80
CA LEU A 296 -10.99 0.45 -6.57
C LEU A 296 -9.84 -0.53 -6.85
N SER A 297 -8.60 -0.08 -6.86
CA SER A 297 -7.46 -0.98 -6.91
C SER A 297 -7.40 -1.69 -5.56
N MET A 298 -8.16 -2.76 -5.41
CA MET A 298 -7.89 -3.75 -4.39
C MET A 298 -6.57 -4.40 -4.79
N ARG A 299 -5.57 -4.27 -3.95
CA ARG A 299 -4.34 -5.04 -4.03
C ARG A 299 -4.71 -6.48 -3.70
N ILE A 300 -5.11 -7.24 -4.73
CA ILE A 300 -5.32 -8.68 -4.62
C ILE A 300 -3.94 -9.31 -4.68
N MET A 301 -3.53 -9.96 -3.61
CA MET A 301 -2.34 -10.81 -3.61
C MET A 301 -2.50 -11.91 -4.67
N PRO A 302 -1.48 -12.20 -5.50
CA PRO A 302 -1.64 -13.10 -6.63
C PRO A 302 -1.58 -14.55 -6.17
N ARG A 303 -2.70 -15.24 -6.23
CA ARG A 303 -2.73 -16.67 -6.49
C ARG A 303 -3.92 -16.98 -7.39
N GLN A 304 -3.60 -17.27 -8.67
CA GLN A 304 -4.48 -17.75 -9.73
C GLN A 304 -5.46 -16.73 -10.35
N SER A 305 -5.71 -16.91 -11.63
CA SER A 305 -6.62 -16.11 -12.46
C SER A 305 -8.05 -16.19 -11.93
N HIS A 306 -8.65 -15.04 -11.60
CA HIS A 306 -10.02 -14.97 -11.13
C HIS A 306 -10.89 -14.18 -12.11
N MET A 307 -12.11 -14.66 -12.30
CA MET A 307 -13.14 -13.98 -13.10
C MET A 307 -13.94 -13.05 -12.18
N MET A 308 -13.97 -11.77 -12.48
CA MET A 308 -14.84 -10.81 -11.79
C MET A 308 -16.12 -10.62 -12.60
N THR A 309 -17.25 -10.84 -11.98
CA THR A 309 -18.55 -10.56 -12.60
C THR A 309 -19.25 -9.46 -11.82
N MET A 310 -19.67 -8.41 -12.52
CA MET A 310 -20.49 -7.35 -11.95
C MET A 310 -21.93 -7.48 -12.46
N ILE A 311 -22.88 -7.46 -11.55
CA ILE A 311 -24.30 -7.46 -11.84
C ILE A 311 -24.83 -6.03 -11.58
N SER A 312 -25.40 -5.42 -12.59
CA SER A 312 -26.09 -4.14 -12.47
C SER A 312 -27.53 -4.38 -12.04
N SER A 313 -28.08 -3.49 -11.22
CA SER A 313 -29.50 -3.52 -10.79
C SER A 313 -30.51 -3.42 -11.96
N THR A 314 -30.04 -3.22 -13.18
CA THR A 314 -30.85 -3.23 -14.42
C THR A 314 -30.73 -4.51 -15.22
N GLY A 315 -30.16 -5.59 -14.65
CA GLY A 315 -30.04 -6.89 -15.31
C GLY A 315 -28.96 -7.00 -16.39
N SER A 316 -28.06 -6.03 -16.50
CA SER A 316 -26.93 -6.12 -17.43
C SER A 316 -25.74 -6.82 -16.77
N ILE A 317 -25.32 -7.94 -17.33
CA ILE A 317 -24.16 -8.70 -16.87
C ILE A 317 -22.92 -8.17 -17.56
N MET A 318 -21.96 -7.69 -16.77
CA MET A 318 -20.64 -7.34 -17.26
C MET A 318 -19.64 -8.41 -16.79
N ARG A 319 -19.15 -9.22 -17.72
CA ARG A 319 -18.10 -10.21 -17.42
C ARG A 319 -16.72 -9.56 -17.59
N MET A 320 -15.91 -9.66 -16.59
CA MET A 320 -14.54 -9.22 -16.62
C MET A 320 -13.62 -10.35 -16.17
N SER A 321 -12.79 -10.81 -17.09
CA SER A 321 -11.73 -11.78 -16.78
C SER A 321 -10.51 -11.01 -16.26
N ILE A 322 -10.10 -11.28 -15.04
CA ILE A 322 -8.80 -10.86 -14.53
C ILE A 322 -7.85 -12.00 -14.88
N LEU A 323 -7.12 -11.84 -15.99
CA LEU A 323 -5.99 -12.70 -16.28
C LEU A 323 -4.89 -12.43 -15.26
N SER A 324 -4.27 -13.47 -14.75
CA SER A 324 -3.18 -13.44 -13.78
C SER A 324 -2.16 -12.39 -14.19
N MET A 325 -1.85 -11.47 -13.28
CA MET A 325 -0.71 -10.60 -13.40
C MET A 325 0.57 -11.39 -13.12
N GLU A 326 0.99 -12.23 -14.05
CA GLU A 326 2.41 -12.39 -14.31
C GLU A 326 2.82 -11.19 -15.14
N ARG A 327 3.64 -10.32 -14.52
CA ARG A 327 4.40 -9.21 -15.09
C ARG A 327 4.27 -9.02 -16.61
N ASN A 328 3.14 -8.52 -17.09
CA ASN A 328 3.02 -7.70 -18.30
C ASN A 328 1.55 -7.33 -18.49
N VAL A 329 1.24 -6.07 -18.24
CA VAL A 329 -0.10 -5.53 -18.41
C VAL A 329 -0.40 -5.37 -19.88
N SER A 330 -1.15 -6.30 -20.45
CA SER A 330 -1.92 -6.01 -21.66
C SER A 330 -3.39 -6.32 -21.39
N ARG A 331 -4.18 -5.27 -21.30
CA ARG A 331 -5.65 -5.34 -21.13
C ARG A 331 -6.28 -5.76 -22.47
N LYS A 332 -6.97 -6.89 -22.50
CA LYS A 332 -7.96 -7.16 -23.54
C LYS A 332 -9.35 -7.17 -22.90
N MET A 333 -10.16 -6.21 -23.25
CA MET A 333 -11.61 -6.25 -23.00
C MET A 333 -12.28 -7.03 -24.14
N TYR A 334 -13.09 -8.00 -23.79
CA TYR A 334 -13.95 -8.70 -24.76
C TYR A 334 -15.39 -8.25 -24.56
N ASN A 335 -15.98 -7.68 -25.60
CA ASN A 335 -17.42 -7.50 -25.69
C ASN A 335 -18.04 -8.81 -26.18
N LEU A 336 -19.02 -9.32 -25.45
CA LEU A 336 -19.87 -10.41 -25.95
C LEU A 336 -21.10 -9.83 -26.60
N PRO A 337 -21.61 -10.42 -27.71
CA PRO A 337 -22.78 -9.93 -28.40
C PRO A 337 -24.04 -10.07 -27.55
N GLN A 338 -24.87 -9.06 -27.59
CA GLN A 338 -26.22 -9.09 -27.00
C GLN A 338 -27.11 -10.05 -27.79
N LYS A 339 -27.81 -10.90 -27.07
CA LYS A 339 -29.04 -11.53 -27.56
C LYS A 339 -30.23 -10.77 -26.99
#